data_395539f06fb312ee4739d66693253fee
#
_entry.id   395539f06fb312ee4739d66693253fee
#
_cell.length_a   1.000
_cell.length_b   1.000
_cell.length_c   1.000
_cell.angle_alpha   90.00
_cell.angle_beta   90.00
_cell.angle_gamma   90.00
#
_symmetry.space_group_name_H-M   'P 1'
#
loop_
_entity.id
_entity.type
_entity.pdbx_description
1 polymer ?
#
loop_
_entity_poly.entity_id
_entity_poly.type
_entity_poly.pdbx_seq_one_letter_code
_entity_poly.pdbx_strand_id
1 'polypeptide(L)' 'LVGIGSSLTIIFLVFVLVLTLTQVYFVNRRVHYS' A
#
# COMPACT_ATOMS: atom_id res chain seq x y z
N LEU A 1 -24.52 0.69 8.27
CA LEU A 1 -24.55 1.26 6.94
C LEU A 1 -23.25 1.98 6.64
N VAL A 2 -23.01 2.97 7.46
CA VAL A 2 -21.78 3.74 7.29
C VAL A 2 -20.56 2.85 7.46
N GLY A 3 -20.66 1.89 8.34
CA GLY A 3 -19.54 1.01 8.59
C GLY A 3 -19.17 0.16 7.40
N ILE A 4 -20.17 -0.26 6.63
CA ILE A 4 -19.92 -1.13 5.49
C ILE A 4 -19.13 -0.39 4.40
N GLY A 5 -19.62 0.77 4.01
CA GLY A 5 -18.96 1.54 2.98
C GLY A 5 -17.58 2.01 3.43
N SER A 6 -17.49 2.44 4.68
CA SER A 6 -16.23 2.93 5.20
C SER A 6 -15.20 1.80 5.27
N SER A 7 -15.63 0.61 5.64
CA SER A 7 -14.71 -0.51 5.75
C SER A 7 -14.07 -0.83 4.41
N LEU A 8 -14.87 -0.86 3.36
CA LEU A 8 -14.34 -1.15 2.05
C LEU A 8 -13.34 -0.07 1.61
N THR A 9 -13.68 1.17 1.85
CA THR A 9 -12.79 2.26 1.48
C THR A 9 -11.48 2.17 2.23
N ILE A 10 -11.54 1.90 3.51
CA ILE A 10 -10.33 1.79 4.32
C ILE A 10 -9.46 0.63 3.85
N ILE A 11 -10.09 -0.50 3.58
CA ILE A 11 -9.36 -1.66 3.11
C ILE A 11 -8.66 -1.34 1.79
N PHE A 12 -9.37 -0.68 0.90
CA PHE A 12 -8.79 -0.32 -0.39
C PHE A 12 -7.60 0.63 -0.21
N LEU A 13 -7.75 1.63 0.66
CA LEU A 13 -6.68 2.57 0.91
C LEU A 13 -5.46 1.87 1.50
N VAL A 14 -5.69 0.99 2.46
CA VAL A 14 -4.59 0.27 3.08
C VAL A 14 -3.89 -0.61 2.05
N PHE A 15 -4.67 -1.25 1.20
CA PHE A 15 -4.11 -2.10 0.17
C PHE A 15 -3.20 -1.31 -0.76
N VAL A 16 -3.68 -0.18 -1.23
CA VAL A 16 -2.89 0.67 -2.13
C VAL A 16 -1.64 1.17 -1.42
N LEU A 17 -1.78 1.55 -0.16
CA LEU A 17 -0.64 2.06 0.60
C LEU A 17 0.44 1.00 0.75
N VAL A 18 0.05 -0.21 1.13
CA VAL A 18 0.99 -1.30 1.30
C VAL A 18 1.67 -1.62 -0.03
N LEU A 19 0.90 -1.61 -1.09
CA LEU A 19 1.45 -1.91 -2.41
C LEU A 19 2.50 -0.88 -2.80
N THR A 20 2.17 0.39 -2.60
CA THR A 20 3.10 1.47 -2.93
C THR A 20 4.39 1.36 -2.12
N LEU A 21 4.27 1.12 -0.83
CA LEU A 21 5.45 1.01 0.03
C LEU A 21 6.29 -0.18 -0.39
N THR A 22 5.66 -1.28 -0.75
CA THR A 22 6.38 -2.46 -1.18
C THR A 22 7.19 -2.17 -2.44
N GLN A 23 6.59 -1.48 -3.38
CA GLN A 23 7.29 -1.14 -4.62
C GLN A 23 8.50 -0.26 -4.33
N VAL A 24 8.31 0.77 -3.53
CA VAL A 24 9.41 1.67 -3.19
C VAL A 24 10.52 0.90 -2.49
N TYR A 25 10.15 -0.01 -1.61
CA TYR A 25 11.13 -0.80 -0.89
C TYR A 25 11.94 -1.66 -1.85
N PHE A 26 11.27 -2.29 -2.79
CA PHE A 26 11.94 -3.14 -3.77
C PHE A 26 12.92 -2.33 -4.61
N VAL A 27 12.46 -1.21 -5.13
CA VAL A 27 13.31 -0.37 -5.97
C VAL A 27 14.52 0.12 -5.17
N ASN A 28 14.29 0.53 -3.95
CA ASN A 28 15.38 1.03 -3.11
C ASN A 28 16.41 -0.05 -2.85
N ARG A 29 15.97 -1.27 -2.65
CA ARG A 29 16.89 -2.38 -2.43
C ARG A 29 17.75 -2.64 -3.65
N ARG A 30 17.15 -2.58 -4.82
CA ARG A 30 17.87 -2.88 -6.05
C ARG A 30 18.95 -1.85 -6.30
N VAL A 31 18.61 -0.59 -6.08
CA VAL A 31 19.55 0.49 -6.33
C VAL A 31 20.65 0.51 -5.26
N HIS A 32 20.34 0.02 -4.09
CA HIS A 32 21.26 0.12 -2.96
C HIS A 32 22.59 -0.56 -3.25
N TYR A 33 22.56 -1.69 -3.89
CA TYR A 33 23.79 -2.44 -4.08
C TYR A 33 24.72 -1.80 -5.08
N SER A 34 24.19 -0.95 -5.95
CA SER A 34 25.02 -0.21 -6.87
C SER A 34 25.89 0.75 -6.11
#